data_00949e5333cfb7bd34c7e96958dba5aa
#
_entry.id   00949e5333cfb7bd34c7e96958dba5aa
#
_cell.length_a   1.000
_cell.length_b   1.000
_cell.length_c   1.000
_cell.angle_alpha   90.00
_cell.angle_beta   90.00
_cell.angle_gamma   90.00
#
_symmetry.space_group_name_H-M   'P 1'
#
loop_
_entity.id
_entity.type
_entity.pdbx_description
1 polymer ?
#
loop_
_entity_poly.entity_id
_entity_poly.type
_entity_poly.pdbx_seq_one_letter_code
_entity_poly.pdbx_strand_id
1 'polypeptide(L)'
;MKKTLLVITGTLLCVSCTTRPPLPLGETSKVSTDGRPIIPVTFVFTTNSPEATKFDNYQQMRKEIKILNKYYVDDKNNKIFKFKLHRYIPYEEFSKLHCDLKQQINQPYPITIETIPASVNTCFPKRTASKEVIVFIYDAYSTKWKFEDVTSRAFRNNGKPFILLDWNRLNYNIQAGSVHEMGHVFGLKHVCAPKATKRTPTNIMASAECKLGSGGLRNLGFTPVQLQTILSTYKQYP
;
A
#
# COMPACT_ATOMS: atom_id res chain seq x y z
N MET A 1 17.99 56.47 50.22
CA MET A 1 17.40 55.18 49.82
C MET A 1 17.21 55.21 48.32
N LYS A 2 18.10 54.55 47.55
CA LYS A 2 18.02 54.45 46.09
C LYS A 2 17.32 53.16 45.73
N LYS A 3 16.19 53.22 45.01
CA LYS A 3 15.48 52.05 44.48
C LYS A 3 16.05 51.73 43.09
N THR A 4 16.67 50.57 42.97
CA THR A 4 17.17 50.04 41.71
C THR A 4 16.03 49.29 41.03
N LEU A 5 15.67 49.74 39.80
CA LEU A 5 14.65 49.12 38.97
C LEU A 5 15.33 48.05 38.10
N LEU A 6 14.97 46.78 38.29
CA LEU A 6 15.47 45.64 37.52
C LEU A 6 14.56 45.47 36.26
N VAL A 7 15.10 45.76 35.10
CA VAL A 7 14.42 45.51 33.82
C VAL A 7 14.75 44.09 33.36
N ILE A 8 13.78 43.18 33.36
CA ILE A 8 13.91 41.85 32.81
C ILE A 8 13.50 41.90 31.33
N THR A 9 14.49 41.86 30.44
CA THR A 9 14.28 41.68 29.02
C THR A 9 14.00 40.22 28.69
N GLY A 10 12.74 39.88 28.51
CA GLY A 10 12.32 38.57 28.04
C GLY A 10 12.62 38.38 26.56
N THR A 11 13.58 37.53 26.25
CA THR A 11 13.88 37.15 24.86
C THR A 11 12.80 36.13 24.38
N LEU A 12 11.94 36.59 23.48
CA LEU A 12 10.96 35.75 22.80
C LEU A 12 11.70 34.84 21.81
N LEU A 13 11.87 33.57 22.15
CA LEU A 13 12.33 32.54 21.21
C LEU A 13 11.18 32.23 20.25
N CYS A 14 11.24 32.83 19.05
CA CYS A 14 10.44 32.39 17.92
C CYS A 14 10.84 30.96 17.56
N VAL A 15 10.03 29.98 17.98
CA VAL A 15 10.11 28.61 17.45
C VAL A 15 9.69 28.69 15.98
N SER A 16 10.69 28.60 15.11
CA SER A 16 10.52 28.52 13.66
C SER A 16 9.69 27.29 13.34
N CYS A 17 8.40 27.46 13.09
CA CYS A 17 7.58 26.44 12.43
C CYS A 17 8.14 26.23 11.03
N THR A 18 9.02 25.26 10.89
CA THR A 18 9.41 24.75 9.56
C THR A 18 8.21 24.03 8.97
N THR A 19 7.34 24.75 8.30
CA THR A 19 6.38 24.14 7.37
C THR A 19 7.20 23.45 6.28
N ARG A 20 7.22 22.11 6.30
CA ARG A 20 7.77 21.34 5.18
C ARG A 20 7.07 21.81 3.91
N PRO A 21 7.83 22.21 2.88
CA PRO A 21 7.22 22.53 1.60
C PRO A 21 6.45 21.31 1.11
N PRO A 22 5.27 21.48 0.49
CA PRO A 22 4.56 20.40 -0.15
C PRO A 22 5.51 19.74 -1.15
N LEU A 23 5.66 18.41 -1.06
CA LEU A 23 6.48 17.66 -1.99
C LEU A 23 5.99 17.96 -3.41
N PRO A 24 6.88 18.29 -4.36
CA PRO A 24 6.47 18.59 -5.72
C PRO A 24 5.67 17.41 -6.26
N LEU A 25 4.49 17.71 -6.81
CA LEU A 25 3.70 16.76 -7.59
C LEU A 25 4.59 16.27 -8.74
N GLY A 26 5.12 15.05 -8.60
CA GLY A 26 6.02 14.49 -9.60
C GLY A 26 5.33 14.42 -10.95
N GLU A 27 5.97 14.94 -11.97
CA GLU A 27 5.50 14.84 -13.36
C GLU A 27 5.10 13.40 -13.67
N THR A 28 3.86 13.25 -14.11
CA THR A 28 3.26 11.98 -14.51
C THR A 28 3.68 11.59 -15.91
N SER A 29 4.97 11.33 -16.14
CA SER A 29 5.33 10.69 -17.39
C SER A 29 4.75 9.27 -17.38
N LYS A 30 3.89 8.98 -18.36
CA LYS A 30 3.19 7.68 -18.45
C LYS A 30 4.13 6.50 -18.71
N VAL A 31 5.36 6.78 -19.13
CA VAL A 31 6.37 5.78 -19.49
C VAL A 31 7.72 6.16 -18.88
N SER A 32 8.44 5.17 -18.38
CA SER A 32 9.80 5.36 -17.85
C SER A 32 10.83 5.50 -18.98
N THR A 33 12.03 5.95 -18.63
CA THR A 33 13.15 6.09 -19.59
C THR A 33 13.52 4.77 -20.29
N ASP A 34 13.21 3.64 -19.70
CA ASP A 34 13.41 2.29 -20.25
C ASP A 34 12.15 1.73 -20.95
N GLY A 35 11.18 2.57 -21.28
CA GLY A 35 9.99 2.19 -22.03
C GLY A 35 8.90 1.48 -21.23
N ARG A 36 9.11 1.20 -19.94
CA ARG A 36 8.11 0.51 -19.11
C ARG A 36 6.99 1.45 -18.67
N PRO A 37 5.73 0.97 -18.63
CA PRO A 37 4.64 1.74 -18.05
C PRO A 37 4.91 2.07 -16.57
N ILE A 38 4.58 3.29 -16.17
CA ILE A 38 4.69 3.73 -14.77
C ILE A 38 3.36 3.51 -14.06
N ILE A 39 3.42 2.90 -12.88
CA ILE A 39 2.29 2.76 -11.96
C ILE A 39 2.54 3.70 -10.78
N PRO A 40 1.79 4.79 -10.66
CA PRO A 40 1.81 5.64 -9.47
C PRO A 40 1.17 4.89 -8.29
N VAL A 41 1.83 4.89 -7.13
CA VAL A 41 1.31 4.26 -5.92
C VAL A 41 1.21 5.30 -4.82
N THR A 42 0.02 5.44 -4.26
CA THR A 42 -0.22 6.25 -3.06
C THR A 42 -0.39 5.34 -1.87
N PHE A 43 0.38 5.58 -0.81
CA PHE A 43 0.21 4.89 0.47
C PHE A 43 -0.53 5.78 1.45
N VAL A 44 -1.49 5.20 2.16
CA VAL A 44 -2.30 5.87 3.19
C VAL A 44 -2.23 5.04 4.46
N PHE A 45 -1.67 5.59 5.53
CA PHE A 45 -1.72 4.95 6.84
C PHE A 45 -3.05 5.26 7.52
N THR A 46 -3.78 4.20 7.92
CA THR A 46 -5.14 4.32 8.47
C THR A 46 -5.23 3.90 9.92
N THR A 47 -4.13 3.42 10.51
CA THR A 47 -4.05 2.96 11.90
C THR A 47 -2.96 3.70 12.66
N ASN A 48 -3.16 3.89 13.97
CA ASN A 48 -2.20 4.45 14.91
C ASN A 48 -1.82 3.46 16.03
N SER A 49 -1.99 2.17 15.76
CA SER A 49 -1.53 1.18 16.75
C SER A 49 -0.01 1.33 16.98
N PRO A 50 0.48 1.15 18.23
CA PRO A 50 1.88 1.42 18.58
C PRO A 50 2.89 0.67 17.70
N GLU A 51 2.57 -0.54 17.29
CA GLU A 51 3.43 -1.35 16.44
C GLU A 51 3.43 -0.85 15.00
N ALA A 52 2.25 -0.49 14.45
CA ALA A 52 2.10 -0.01 13.09
C ALA A 52 2.75 1.36 12.88
N THR A 53 2.70 2.24 13.87
CA THR A 53 3.27 3.61 13.77
C THR A 53 4.78 3.61 13.51
N LYS A 54 5.51 2.55 13.84
CA LYS A 54 6.93 2.39 13.51
C LYS A 54 7.17 2.36 12.00
N PHE A 55 6.15 1.97 11.24
CA PHE A 55 6.18 1.88 9.78
C PHE A 55 5.53 3.08 9.09
N ASP A 56 4.85 3.98 9.85
CA ASP A 56 4.19 5.16 9.29
C ASP A 56 5.21 6.26 8.97
N ASN A 57 6.02 6.01 7.94
CA ASN A 57 7.04 6.95 7.50
C ASN A 57 7.35 6.79 6.00
N TYR A 58 7.85 7.88 5.40
CA TYR A 58 8.17 7.96 3.99
C TYR A 58 9.24 6.93 3.53
N GLN A 59 10.21 6.63 4.38
CA GLN A 59 11.28 5.68 4.03
C GLN A 59 10.72 4.26 3.89
N GLN A 60 9.78 3.88 4.76
CA GLN A 60 9.10 2.61 4.66
C GLN A 60 8.32 2.49 3.34
N MET A 61 7.60 3.54 2.93
CA MET A 61 6.87 3.52 1.65
C MET A 61 7.81 3.40 0.46
N ARG A 62 8.98 4.01 0.52
CA ARG A 62 10.03 3.80 -0.50
C ARG A 62 10.57 2.37 -0.51
N LYS A 63 10.64 1.68 0.63
CA LYS A 63 11.03 0.26 0.67
C LYS A 63 9.97 -0.60 -0.02
N GLU A 64 8.67 -0.35 0.23
CA GLU A 64 7.58 -1.06 -0.45
C GLU A 64 7.63 -0.87 -1.97
N ILE A 65 7.89 0.34 -2.45
CA ILE A 65 8.12 0.59 -3.88
C ILE A 65 9.32 -0.21 -4.43
N LYS A 66 10.40 -0.33 -3.67
CA LYS A 66 11.54 -1.17 -4.07
C LYS A 66 11.16 -2.65 -4.15
N ILE A 67 10.33 -3.13 -3.21
CA ILE A 67 9.81 -4.51 -3.20
C ILE A 67 8.94 -4.75 -4.44
N LEU A 68 7.98 -3.86 -4.74
CA LEU A 68 7.18 -3.93 -5.95
C LEU A 68 8.06 -4.00 -7.21
N ASN A 69 9.04 -3.10 -7.33
CA ASN A 69 9.96 -3.07 -8.47
C ASN A 69 10.92 -4.27 -8.51
N LYS A 70 11.17 -4.95 -7.39
CA LYS A 70 12.01 -6.15 -7.34
C LYS A 70 11.28 -7.38 -7.82
N TYR A 71 10.06 -7.60 -7.35
CA TYR A 71 9.35 -8.86 -7.51
C TYR A 71 8.27 -8.84 -8.60
N TYR A 72 7.88 -7.67 -9.11
CA TYR A 72 6.89 -7.58 -10.19
C TYR A 72 7.56 -7.81 -11.55
N VAL A 73 7.85 -9.09 -11.80
CA VAL A 73 8.63 -9.57 -12.95
C VAL A 73 7.92 -10.74 -13.63
N ASP A 74 8.25 -10.96 -14.90
CA ASP A 74 7.83 -12.17 -15.61
C ASP A 74 8.67 -13.40 -15.19
N ASP A 75 8.37 -14.54 -15.77
CA ASP A 75 9.08 -15.83 -15.51
C ASP A 75 10.53 -15.84 -16.00
N LYS A 76 10.92 -14.86 -16.83
CA LYS A 76 12.30 -14.62 -17.29
C LYS A 76 13.00 -13.53 -16.48
N ASN A 77 12.37 -13.08 -15.38
CA ASN A 77 12.85 -12.00 -14.52
C ASN A 77 12.92 -10.61 -15.18
N ASN A 78 12.19 -10.37 -16.28
CA ASN A 78 12.06 -9.06 -16.87
C ASN A 78 11.05 -8.22 -16.07
N LYS A 79 11.38 -6.95 -15.84
CA LYS A 79 10.49 -6.00 -15.15
C LYS A 79 9.27 -5.68 -16.02
N ILE A 80 8.06 -5.81 -15.48
CA ILE A 80 6.80 -5.56 -16.20
C ILE A 80 6.45 -4.08 -16.15
N PHE A 81 6.49 -3.49 -14.95
CA PHE A 81 6.17 -2.09 -14.70
C PHE A 81 7.29 -1.38 -13.95
N LYS A 82 7.18 -0.05 -13.88
CA LYS A 82 7.94 0.78 -12.95
C LYS A 82 7.00 1.41 -11.95
N PHE A 83 6.99 0.90 -10.71
CA PHE A 83 6.23 1.51 -9.63
C PHE A 83 6.97 2.75 -9.12
N LYS A 84 6.21 3.85 -8.90
CA LYS A 84 6.71 5.08 -8.31
C LYS A 84 5.85 5.48 -7.11
N LEU A 85 6.49 5.88 -6.02
CA LEU A 85 5.78 6.52 -4.93
C LEU A 85 5.25 7.86 -5.44
N HIS A 86 3.91 7.96 -5.51
CA HIS A 86 3.22 9.17 -5.94
C HIS A 86 2.91 10.06 -4.76
N ARG A 87 2.25 9.51 -3.75
CA ARG A 87 1.93 10.20 -2.50
C ARG A 87 2.11 9.27 -1.31
N TYR A 88 2.35 9.88 -0.16
CA TYR A 88 2.29 9.24 1.13
C TYR A 88 1.46 10.12 2.07
N ILE A 89 0.41 9.55 2.63
CA ILE A 89 -0.51 10.19 3.56
C ILE A 89 -0.34 9.48 4.91
N PRO A 90 0.33 10.11 5.89
CA PRO A 90 0.49 9.53 7.23
C PRO A 90 -0.84 9.48 7.97
N TYR A 91 -0.93 8.69 9.03
CA TYR A 91 -2.14 8.59 9.85
C TYR A 91 -2.62 9.94 10.37
N GLU A 92 -1.71 10.82 10.77
CA GLU A 92 -2.06 12.15 11.25
C GLU A 92 -2.85 12.97 10.22
N GLU A 93 -2.47 12.90 8.95
CA GLU A 93 -3.20 13.55 7.85
C GLU A 93 -4.50 12.82 7.54
N PHE A 94 -4.45 11.48 7.42
CA PHE A 94 -5.63 10.66 7.14
C PHE A 94 -6.71 10.83 8.22
N SER A 95 -6.33 10.91 9.48
CA SER A 95 -7.28 11.04 10.61
C SER A 95 -8.11 12.32 10.58
N LYS A 96 -7.64 13.35 9.85
CA LYS A 96 -8.34 14.63 9.67
C LYS A 96 -9.35 14.60 8.51
N LEU A 97 -9.35 13.54 7.70
CA LEU A 97 -10.33 13.39 6.63
C LEU A 97 -11.71 13.07 7.22
N HIS A 98 -12.70 13.84 6.79
CA HIS A 98 -14.10 13.62 7.17
C HIS A 98 -14.71 12.56 6.26
N CYS A 99 -14.42 11.27 6.54
CA CYS A 99 -15.00 10.17 5.79
C CYS A 99 -15.10 8.88 6.62
N ASP A 100 -16.05 8.02 6.27
CA ASP A 100 -16.38 6.81 7.03
C ASP A 100 -15.34 5.68 6.89
N LEU A 101 -14.42 5.80 5.95
CA LEU A 101 -13.44 4.74 5.65
C LEU A 101 -12.64 4.34 6.89
N LYS A 102 -12.23 5.33 7.70
CA LYS A 102 -11.50 5.08 8.94
C LYS A 102 -12.27 4.16 9.89
N GLN A 103 -13.56 4.40 10.04
CA GLN A 103 -14.42 3.60 10.92
C GLN A 103 -14.61 2.20 10.36
N GLN A 104 -14.77 2.05 9.04
CA GLN A 104 -15.02 0.76 8.41
C GLN A 104 -13.82 -0.18 8.42
N ILE A 105 -12.61 0.30 8.15
CA ILE A 105 -11.41 -0.56 8.09
C ILE A 105 -10.76 -0.83 9.44
N ASN A 106 -11.04 -0.01 10.47
CA ASN A 106 -10.52 -0.20 11.82
C ASN A 106 -11.59 -0.76 12.79
N GLN A 107 -12.68 -1.31 12.25
CA GLN A 107 -13.71 -1.95 13.07
C GLN A 107 -13.34 -3.39 13.41
N PRO A 108 -13.79 -3.89 14.59
CA PRO A 108 -13.77 -5.31 14.84
C PRO A 108 -14.62 -6.03 13.79
N TYR A 109 -14.13 -7.18 13.37
CA TYR A 109 -14.77 -8.05 12.39
C TYR A 109 -16.28 -8.25 12.66
N PRO A 110 -17.10 -8.40 11.59
CA PRO A 110 -16.67 -8.47 10.19
C PRO A 110 -16.60 -7.08 9.53
N ILE A 111 -15.48 -6.76 8.90
CA ILE A 111 -15.44 -5.64 7.98
C ILE A 111 -16.46 -5.92 6.89
N THR A 112 -17.44 -5.03 6.72
CA THR A 112 -18.41 -5.13 5.62
C THR A 112 -17.71 -4.74 4.32
N ILE A 113 -17.09 -5.74 3.70
CA ILE A 113 -16.21 -5.59 2.51
C ILE A 113 -16.93 -4.88 1.37
N GLU A 114 -18.22 -5.10 1.28
CA GLU A 114 -19.11 -4.55 0.24
C GLU A 114 -19.20 -3.01 0.31
N THR A 115 -19.08 -2.42 1.48
CA THR A 115 -19.22 -0.96 1.69
C THR A 115 -17.91 -0.20 1.52
N ILE A 116 -16.77 -0.87 1.66
CA ILE A 116 -15.44 -0.23 1.57
C ILE A 116 -15.22 0.51 0.24
N PRO A 117 -15.55 -0.06 -0.95
CA PRO A 117 -15.38 0.65 -2.21
C PRO A 117 -16.12 1.99 -2.27
N ALA A 118 -17.34 2.06 -1.73
CA ALA A 118 -18.12 3.29 -1.68
C ALA A 118 -17.44 4.33 -0.80
N SER A 119 -16.96 3.94 0.39
CA SER A 119 -16.24 4.84 1.31
C SER A 119 -14.91 5.30 0.75
N VAL A 120 -14.17 4.42 0.07
CA VAL A 120 -12.94 4.83 -0.65
C VAL A 120 -13.25 5.87 -1.72
N ASN A 121 -14.33 5.70 -2.48
CA ASN A 121 -14.73 6.67 -3.50
C ASN A 121 -15.18 8.01 -2.91
N THR A 122 -15.79 8.01 -1.73
CA THR A 122 -16.15 9.23 -1.00
C THR A 122 -14.92 9.96 -0.45
N CYS A 123 -14.00 9.23 0.18
CA CYS A 123 -12.77 9.81 0.75
C CYS A 123 -11.77 10.26 -0.32
N PHE A 124 -11.70 9.52 -1.42
CA PHE A 124 -10.77 9.74 -2.52
C PHE A 124 -11.51 9.78 -3.86
N PRO A 125 -12.38 10.79 -4.09
CA PRO A 125 -13.28 10.82 -5.26
C PRO A 125 -12.53 10.94 -6.59
N LYS A 126 -11.35 11.56 -6.54
CA LYS A 126 -10.49 11.75 -7.72
C LYS A 126 -9.16 11.05 -7.50
N ARG A 127 -8.71 10.34 -8.52
CA ARG A 127 -7.31 9.92 -8.60
C ARG A 127 -6.46 11.12 -8.99
N THR A 128 -5.31 11.27 -8.36
CA THR A 128 -4.40 12.39 -8.60
C THR A 128 -3.42 12.09 -9.73
N ALA A 129 -3.34 10.82 -10.15
CA ALA A 129 -2.58 10.40 -11.30
C ALA A 129 -3.35 9.33 -12.09
N SER A 130 -3.15 9.29 -13.41
CA SER A 130 -3.65 8.20 -14.26
C SER A 130 -3.07 6.87 -13.80
N LYS A 131 -3.90 5.82 -13.76
CA LYS A 131 -3.52 4.45 -13.35
C LYS A 131 -2.98 4.34 -11.92
N GLU A 132 -3.34 5.30 -11.06
CA GLU A 132 -2.95 5.31 -9.65
C GLU A 132 -3.56 4.14 -8.89
N VAL A 133 -2.74 3.46 -8.10
CA VAL A 133 -3.19 2.47 -7.11
C VAL A 133 -3.00 3.04 -5.72
N ILE A 134 -4.07 3.06 -4.90
CA ILE A 134 -3.98 3.45 -3.49
C ILE A 134 -3.80 2.19 -2.65
N VAL A 135 -2.85 2.23 -1.72
CA VAL A 135 -2.59 1.17 -0.74
C VAL A 135 -2.88 1.73 0.65
N PHE A 136 -3.94 1.24 1.28
CA PHE A 136 -4.29 1.56 2.65
C PHE A 136 -3.58 0.58 3.58
N ILE A 137 -2.72 1.12 4.45
CA ILE A 137 -2.06 0.34 5.50
C ILE A 137 -2.95 0.38 6.73
N TYR A 138 -3.44 -0.77 7.15
CA TYR A 138 -4.35 -0.89 8.28
C TYR A 138 -3.88 -1.96 9.27
N ASP A 139 -4.56 -2.09 10.39
CA ASP A 139 -4.27 -3.09 11.40
C ASP A 139 -5.39 -4.11 11.51
N ALA A 140 -5.21 -5.24 10.83
CA ALA A 140 -6.16 -6.35 10.86
C ALA A 140 -6.18 -7.08 12.22
N TYR A 141 -5.12 -6.91 13.04
CA TYR A 141 -4.94 -7.64 14.30
C TYR A 141 -5.21 -6.80 15.55
N SER A 142 -5.48 -5.49 15.41
CA SER A 142 -5.76 -4.61 16.56
C SER A 142 -7.02 -5.02 17.32
N THR A 143 -7.86 -5.82 16.70
CA THR A 143 -9.03 -6.40 17.31
C THR A 143 -8.72 -7.81 17.80
N LYS A 144 -9.22 -8.20 18.96
CA LYS A 144 -9.02 -9.53 19.60
C LYS A 144 -9.47 -10.72 18.75
N TRP A 145 -9.88 -10.50 17.53
CA TRP A 145 -10.37 -11.49 16.58
C TRP A 145 -9.24 -11.88 15.65
N LYS A 146 -8.80 -13.13 15.75
CA LYS A 146 -7.88 -13.72 14.79
C LYS A 146 -8.57 -13.75 13.42
N PHE A 147 -8.12 -12.92 12.51
CA PHE A 147 -8.38 -13.14 11.10
C PHE A 147 -7.55 -14.35 10.67
N GLU A 148 -8.17 -15.52 10.63
CA GLU A 148 -7.45 -16.71 10.25
C GLU A 148 -7.04 -16.70 8.77
N ASP A 149 -7.73 -15.95 7.89
CA ASP A 149 -7.57 -16.15 6.45
C ASP A 149 -7.32 -14.91 5.57
N VAL A 150 -7.61 -13.68 5.98
CA VAL A 150 -7.50 -12.53 5.07
C VAL A 150 -6.93 -11.30 5.77
N THR A 151 -5.62 -11.16 5.75
CA THR A 151 -4.93 -9.99 6.30
C THR A 151 -4.66 -8.88 5.28
N SER A 152 -4.94 -9.12 4.01
CA SER A 152 -4.78 -8.14 2.94
C SER A 152 -5.75 -8.47 1.82
N ARG A 153 -6.19 -7.47 1.08
CA ARG A 153 -7.13 -7.63 -0.02
C ARG A 153 -7.01 -6.53 -1.05
N ALA A 154 -7.12 -6.89 -2.33
CA ALA A 154 -7.17 -5.97 -3.44
C ALA A 154 -8.59 -5.79 -4.00
N PHE A 155 -8.88 -4.58 -4.46
CA PHE A 155 -10.15 -4.19 -5.06
C PHE A 155 -9.90 -3.52 -6.41
N ARG A 156 -10.60 -3.95 -7.45
CA ARG A 156 -10.52 -3.33 -8.78
C ARG A 156 -11.36 -2.05 -8.90
N ASN A 157 -12.42 -1.95 -8.12
CA ASN A 157 -13.24 -0.74 -7.88
C ASN A 157 -13.52 0.08 -9.15
N ASN A 158 -14.08 -0.56 -10.18
CA ASN A 158 -14.45 0.10 -11.45
C ASN A 158 -13.33 0.95 -12.07
N GLY A 159 -12.12 0.40 -12.12
CA GLY A 159 -10.95 1.09 -12.68
C GLY A 159 -10.24 2.06 -11.73
N LYS A 160 -10.70 2.19 -10.50
CA LYS A 160 -10.05 2.95 -9.41
C LYS A 160 -9.49 1.99 -8.35
N PRO A 161 -8.48 1.17 -8.67
CA PRO A 161 -8.04 0.10 -7.81
C PRO A 161 -7.44 0.58 -6.51
N PHE A 162 -7.61 -0.23 -5.47
CA PHE A 162 -6.95 -0.03 -4.18
C PHE A 162 -6.65 -1.36 -3.50
N ILE A 163 -5.76 -1.31 -2.52
CA ILE A 163 -5.35 -2.45 -1.70
C ILE A 163 -5.58 -2.08 -0.23
N LEU A 164 -6.15 -2.99 0.54
CA LEU A 164 -6.02 -3.01 1.99
C LEU A 164 -4.86 -3.93 2.33
N LEU A 165 -3.80 -3.39 2.92
CA LEU A 165 -2.60 -4.13 3.29
C LEU A 165 -2.40 -4.06 4.81
N ASP A 166 -2.41 -5.22 5.45
CA ASP A 166 -2.08 -5.28 6.88
C ASP A 166 -0.64 -4.83 7.13
N TRP A 167 -0.42 -3.99 8.14
CA TRP A 167 0.91 -3.46 8.45
C TRP A 167 1.94 -4.57 8.72
N ASN A 168 1.53 -5.74 9.24
CA ASN A 168 2.40 -6.91 9.42
C ASN A 168 2.92 -7.49 8.11
N ARG A 169 2.31 -7.13 6.98
CA ARG A 169 2.73 -7.56 5.63
C ARG A 169 3.72 -6.62 4.97
N LEU A 170 4.01 -5.50 5.59
CA LEU A 170 5.07 -4.59 5.15
C LEU A 170 6.44 -5.29 5.26
N ASN A 171 7.35 -5.01 4.34
CA ASN A 171 8.66 -5.67 4.24
C ASN A 171 8.61 -7.20 4.09
N TYR A 172 7.46 -7.79 3.81
CA TYR A 172 7.31 -9.24 3.79
C TYR A 172 7.84 -9.84 2.48
N ASN A 173 9.17 -9.85 2.35
CA ASN A 173 9.87 -10.26 1.14
C ASN A 173 9.57 -11.71 0.70
N ILE A 174 9.33 -12.62 1.64
CA ILE A 174 9.10 -14.05 1.36
C ILE A 174 7.73 -14.29 0.73
N GLN A 175 6.69 -13.61 1.22
CA GLN A 175 5.34 -13.75 0.69
C GLN A 175 4.94 -12.61 -0.24
N ALA A 176 5.82 -11.62 -0.40
CA ALA A 176 5.63 -10.49 -1.31
C ALA A 176 4.22 -9.87 -1.21
N GLY A 177 3.74 -9.61 0.05
CA GLY A 177 2.35 -9.22 0.31
C GLY A 177 1.85 -8.10 -0.60
N SER A 178 2.56 -6.99 -0.71
CA SER A 178 2.19 -5.89 -1.61
C SER A 178 2.22 -6.30 -3.09
N VAL A 179 3.13 -7.18 -3.50
CA VAL A 179 3.24 -7.66 -4.90
C VAL A 179 2.10 -8.62 -5.22
N HIS A 180 1.74 -9.50 -4.28
CA HIS A 180 0.62 -10.44 -4.42
C HIS A 180 -0.71 -9.68 -4.58
N GLU A 181 -0.99 -8.74 -3.70
CA GLU A 181 -2.20 -7.92 -3.77
C GLU A 181 -2.22 -7.05 -5.06
N MET A 182 -1.08 -6.54 -5.48
CA MET A 182 -0.96 -5.83 -6.75
C MET A 182 -1.29 -6.74 -7.95
N GLY A 183 -0.97 -8.03 -7.87
CA GLY A 183 -1.39 -9.01 -8.87
C GLY A 183 -2.91 -9.11 -8.99
N HIS A 184 -3.63 -9.10 -7.86
CA HIS A 184 -5.10 -9.07 -7.83
C HIS A 184 -5.67 -7.76 -8.40
N VAL A 185 -5.03 -6.63 -8.13
CA VAL A 185 -5.37 -5.34 -8.76
C VAL A 185 -5.39 -5.50 -10.28
N PHE A 186 -4.40 -6.18 -10.85
CA PHE A 186 -4.33 -6.44 -12.29
C PHE A 186 -5.06 -7.72 -12.74
N GLY A 187 -6.03 -8.19 -11.97
CA GLY A 187 -7.00 -9.21 -12.38
C GLY A 187 -6.53 -10.66 -12.20
N LEU A 188 -5.38 -10.88 -11.60
CA LEU A 188 -4.91 -12.25 -11.35
C LEU A 188 -5.71 -12.93 -10.24
N LYS A 189 -5.94 -14.21 -10.41
CA LYS A 189 -6.50 -15.12 -9.41
C LYS A 189 -5.37 -15.85 -8.68
N HIS A 190 -5.68 -16.46 -7.56
CA HIS A 190 -4.75 -17.36 -6.88
C HIS A 190 -4.34 -18.53 -7.77
N VAL A 191 -3.10 -18.99 -7.57
CA VAL A 191 -2.56 -20.20 -8.17
C VAL A 191 -2.35 -21.21 -7.06
N CYS A 192 -2.84 -22.43 -7.27
CA CYS A 192 -2.62 -23.53 -6.35
C CYS A 192 -1.15 -23.96 -6.34
N ALA A 193 -0.58 -24.08 -5.15
CA ALA A 193 0.75 -24.60 -4.91
C ALA A 193 0.66 -25.83 -3.97
N PRO A 194 0.14 -26.96 -4.44
CA PRO A 194 -0.05 -28.15 -3.62
C PRO A 194 1.28 -28.63 -3.07
N LYS A 195 1.28 -29.04 -1.79
CA LYS A 195 2.47 -29.52 -1.06
C LYS A 195 3.59 -28.49 -0.88
N ALA A 196 3.40 -27.22 -1.24
CA ALA A 196 4.39 -26.19 -1.00
C ALA A 196 4.58 -25.96 0.50
N THR A 197 5.81 -26.04 0.95
CA THR A 197 6.21 -25.63 2.30
C THR A 197 6.58 -24.15 2.31
N LYS A 198 6.82 -23.57 3.48
CA LYS A 198 7.30 -22.18 3.62
C LYS A 198 8.61 -21.89 2.87
N ARG A 199 9.38 -22.93 2.48
CA ARG A 199 10.66 -22.81 1.78
C ARG A 199 10.57 -23.15 0.29
N THR A 200 9.41 -23.61 -0.19
CA THR A 200 9.24 -24.00 -1.59
C THR A 200 9.09 -22.73 -2.44
N PRO A 201 9.93 -22.50 -3.47
CA PRO A 201 9.71 -21.43 -4.44
C PRO A 201 8.37 -21.63 -5.15
N THR A 202 7.55 -20.59 -5.20
CA THR A 202 6.22 -20.64 -5.81
C THR A 202 5.95 -19.36 -6.58
N ASN A 203 4.94 -19.41 -7.46
CA ASN A 203 4.45 -18.24 -8.15
C ASN A 203 3.99 -17.16 -7.14
N ILE A 204 4.15 -15.89 -7.48
CA ILE A 204 3.74 -14.76 -6.64
C ILE A 204 2.25 -14.86 -6.25
N MET A 205 1.40 -15.39 -7.12
CA MET A 205 -0.03 -15.58 -6.86
C MET A 205 -0.37 -16.88 -6.14
N ALA A 206 0.63 -17.63 -5.65
CA ALA A 206 0.36 -18.85 -4.91
C ALA A 206 -0.41 -18.57 -3.61
N SER A 207 -1.37 -19.43 -3.30
CA SER A 207 -2.20 -19.33 -2.10
C SER A 207 -2.31 -20.66 -1.38
N ALA A 208 -2.45 -20.59 -0.06
CA ALA A 208 -2.76 -21.72 0.79
C ALA A 208 -4.21 -22.20 0.67
N GLU A 209 -5.10 -21.44 0.05
CA GLU A 209 -6.54 -21.75 -0.11
C GLU A 209 -6.79 -23.09 -0.80
N CYS A 210 -5.81 -23.58 -1.55
CA CYS A 210 -5.89 -24.91 -2.16
C CYS A 210 -5.77 -26.08 -1.16
N LYS A 211 -5.81 -25.83 0.15
CA LYS A 211 -5.76 -26.79 1.26
C LYS A 211 -4.51 -27.70 1.27
N LEU A 212 -3.48 -27.41 0.49
CA LEU A 212 -2.35 -28.30 0.26
C LEU A 212 -0.99 -27.63 0.51
N GLY A 213 -0.91 -26.58 1.31
CA GLY A 213 0.37 -25.95 1.63
C GLY A 213 0.26 -24.49 2.06
N SER A 214 1.39 -23.87 2.36
CA SER A 214 1.51 -22.51 2.89
C SER A 214 1.55 -21.41 1.81
N GLY A 215 1.34 -21.72 0.54
CA GLY A 215 1.57 -20.82 -0.58
C GLY A 215 3.06 -20.64 -0.94
N GLY A 216 3.98 -21.15 -0.16
CA GLY A 216 5.43 -21.13 -0.44
C GLY A 216 6.08 -19.76 -0.27
N LEU A 217 7.23 -19.57 -0.93
CA LEU A 217 8.02 -18.33 -0.85
C LEU A 217 7.49 -17.19 -1.73
N ARG A 218 6.60 -17.45 -2.68
CA ARG A 218 6.05 -16.48 -3.65
C ARG A 218 7.14 -15.63 -4.35
N ASN A 219 8.20 -16.25 -4.78
CA ASN A 219 9.37 -15.60 -5.37
C ASN A 219 9.57 -15.89 -6.86
N LEU A 220 8.71 -16.72 -7.46
CA LEU A 220 8.72 -16.95 -8.90
C LEU A 220 7.81 -15.93 -9.60
N GLY A 221 8.30 -15.34 -10.69
CA GLY A 221 7.61 -14.32 -11.46
C GLY A 221 6.30 -14.78 -12.12
N PHE A 222 5.64 -13.88 -12.79
CA PHE A 222 4.38 -14.12 -13.48
C PHE A 222 4.59 -14.93 -14.76
N THR A 223 3.75 -15.92 -14.98
CA THR A 223 3.74 -16.70 -16.22
C THR A 223 3.29 -15.86 -17.43
N PRO A 224 3.56 -16.30 -18.69
CA PRO A 224 3.11 -15.58 -19.88
C PRO A 224 1.59 -15.32 -19.92
N VAL A 225 0.78 -16.28 -19.44
CA VAL A 225 -0.68 -16.12 -19.35
C VAL A 225 -1.07 -15.06 -18.32
N GLN A 226 -0.42 -15.07 -17.16
CA GLN A 226 -0.60 -14.03 -16.14
C GLN A 226 -0.17 -12.66 -16.66
N LEU A 227 0.93 -12.57 -17.40
CA LEU A 227 1.41 -11.34 -18.01
C LEU A 227 0.38 -10.76 -19.00
N GLN A 228 -0.23 -11.59 -19.85
CA GLN A 228 -1.30 -11.14 -20.74
C GLN A 228 -2.48 -10.55 -19.96
N THR A 229 -2.90 -11.21 -18.86
CA THR A 229 -3.96 -10.70 -17.98
C THR A 229 -3.59 -9.37 -17.35
N ILE A 230 -2.38 -9.24 -16.81
CA ILE A 230 -1.86 -8.00 -16.23
C ILE A 230 -1.92 -6.85 -17.24
N LEU A 231 -1.37 -7.06 -18.45
CA LEU A 231 -1.28 -6.02 -19.47
C LEU A 231 -2.65 -5.64 -20.02
N SER A 232 -3.56 -6.61 -20.21
CA SER A 232 -4.93 -6.32 -20.66
C SER A 232 -5.71 -5.53 -19.62
N THR A 233 -5.61 -5.90 -18.35
CA THR A 233 -6.28 -5.17 -17.26
C THR A 233 -5.69 -3.76 -17.09
N TYR A 234 -4.38 -3.62 -17.18
CA TYR A 234 -3.71 -2.31 -17.13
C TYR A 234 -4.25 -1.34 -18.21
N LYS A 235 -4.50 -1.84 -19.42
CA LYS A 235 -5.04 -1.01 -20.51
C LYS A 235 -6.45 -0.50 -20.22
N GLN A 236 -7.23 -1.20 -19.39
CA GLN A 236 -8.61 -0.84 -19.04
C GLN A 236 -8.68 0.23 -17.94
N TYR A 237 -7.62 0.46 -17.19
CA TYR A 237 -7.60 1.50 -16.16
C TYR A 237 -7.46 2.89 -16.77
N PRO A 238 -8.17 3.91 -16.22
CA PRO A 238 -8.13 5.29 -16.70
C PRO A 238 -6.77 5.98 -16.45
#